data_96aae5a30d8de3ea237bd5887bdfc53d
#
_entry.id   96aae5a30d8de3ea237bd5887bdfc53d
#
_cell.length_a   1.000
_cell.length_b   1.000
_cell.length_c   1.000
_cell.angle_alpha   90.00
_cell.angle_beta   90.00
_cell.angle_gamma   90.00
#
_symmetry.space_group_name_H-M   'P 1'
#
loop_
_entity.id
_entity.type
_entity.pdbx_description
1 polymer ?
#
loop_
_entity_poly.entity_id
_entity_poly.type
_entity_poly.pdbx_seq_one_letter_code
_entity_poly.pdbx_strand_id
1 'polypeptide(L)'
;MFKKILIANRGEIALRVICACKELGIRTVAIYSEADRHSLHVRFADEAICIGPPQLSQSYLNIPSVISAAEISNVDAIHPGYGLLAENANFAEVTETSNIKFIGPPPEITRLMGEKEKARAAMKRAGVPILPGSEGILASEGEALEWARQVGFPVIIKASAGGGGRGMRVVRTEEELPSLFKAAQSEAAAAFGNGDLYMEKFVERPRHIEFQILADQYGSVVSLGERECSIQRRHQKLLEESPSTQVSPQLRDQIGQVLSKTLSDIGYVNAGTIEFLMDEDKRLYFIEMNTRIQVEHPVTEMVTDVDLVKSQILLAAGERMETVLHGPIVHRGHAIECRINAEHPEKFTPSAGKITAFHPPGGTGVRIDTAAYAEGVIPPYYDSLIAKLIVRGKDRDEACSRMARALEMFIIEGIYTTIPLHRKILADPDFRAGKIDTTFIERFLVKSNKGKH
;
A
#
# COMPACT_ATOMS: atom_id res chain seq x y z
N MET A 1 14.42 -22.73 -8.85
CA MET A 1 14.80 -21.29 -8.91
C MET A 1 14.63 -20.78 -10.34
N PHE A 2 14.07 -19.60 -10.54
CA PHE A 2 13.90 -18.96 -11.85
C PHE A 2 15.24 -18.56 -12.46
N LYS A 3 15.34 -18.54 -13.80
CA LYS A 3 16.51 -18.08 -14.55
C LYS A 3 16.33 -16.65 -15.04
N LYS A 4 15.09 -16.26 -15.37
CA LYS A 4 14.75 -14.96 -15.92
C LYS A 4 13.36 -14.51 -15.47
N ILE A 5 13.23 -13.27 -14.99
CA ILE A 5 11.98 -12.66 -14.52
C ILE A 5 11.69 -11.39 -15.31
N LEU A 6 10.46 -11.25 -15.83
CA LEU A 6 9.94 -9.98 -16.31
C LEU A 6 9.37 -9.18 -15.15
N ILE A 7 9.68 -7.89 -15.12
CA ILE A 7 9.19 -6.94 -14.11
C ILE A 7 8.07 -6.10 -14.73
N ALA A 8 6.81 -6.45 -14.38
CA ALA A 8 5.62 -5.80 -14.92
C ALA A 8 5.28 -4.53 -14.13
N ASN A 9 6.27 -3.67 -13.96
CA ASN A 9 6.12 -2.41 -13.24
C ASN A 9 7.17 -1.38 -13.72
N ARG A 10 7.16 -0.18 -13.10
CA ARG A 10 8.03 0.95 -13.39
C ARG A 10 8.55 1.61 -12.11
N GLY A 11 9.41 2.61 -12.27
CA GLY A 11 9.82 3.45 -11.15
C GLY A 11 10.70 2.72 -10.12
N GLU A 12 10.57 3.13 -8.86
CA GLU A 12 11.41 2.62 -7.79
C GLU A 12 11.19 1.13 -7.51
N ILE A 13 9.92 0.66 -7.60
CA ILE A 13 9.63 -0.74 -7.31
C ILE A 13 10.20 -1.68 -8.39
N ALA A 14 10.18 -1.27 -9.67
CA ALA A 14 10.83 -2.05 -10.71
C ALA A 14 12.33 -2.16 -10.45
N LEU A 15 12.98 -1.06 -10.04
CA LEU A 15 14.40 -1.08 -9.67
C LEU A 15 14.65 -1.93 -8.43
N ARG A 16 13.78 -1.87 -7.41
CA ARG A 16 13.86 -2.71 -6.21
C ARG A 16 13.81 -4.21 -6.54
N VAL A 17 12.90 -4.61 -7.45
CA VAL A 17 12.80 -6.00 -7.93
C VAL A 17 14.05 -6.39 -8.72
N ILE A 18 14.59 -5.52 -9.57
CA ILE A 18 15.86 -5.75 -10.29
C ILE A 18 17.00 -6.02 -9.30
N CYS A 19 17.12 -5.23 -8.23
CA CYS A 19 18.14 -5.45 -7.20
C CYS A 19 18.00 -6.83 -6.56
N ALA A 20 16.79 -7.24 -6.16
CA ALA A 20 16.54 -8.56 -5.59
C ALA A 20 16.90 -9.70 -6.56
N CYS A 21 16.50 -9.57 -7.83
CA CYS A 21 16.85 -10.56 -8.87
C CYS A 21 18.35 -10.67 -9.07
N LYS A 22 19.07 -9.55 -9.16
CA LYS A 22 20.54 -9.55 -9.32
C LYS A 22 21.26 -10.24 -8.16
N GLU A 23 20.82 -9.99 -6.93
CA GLU A 23 21.37 -10.63 -5.73
C GLU A 23 21.04 -12.14 -5.64
N LEU A 24 19.96 -12.58 -6.30
CA LEU A 24 19.61 -14.00 -6.44
C LEU A 24 20.22 -14.65 -7.69
N GLY A 25 21.00 -13.91 -8.49
CA GLY A 25 21.60 -14.41 -9.74
C GLY A 25 20.57 -14.66 -10.87
N ILE A 26 19.42 -13.96 -10.84
CA ILE A 26 18.32 -14.09 -11.79
C ILE A 26 18.39 -12.95 -12.81
N ARG A 27 18.33 -13.28 -14.10
CA ARG A 27 18.27 -12.28 -15.18
C ARG A 27 16.94 -11.54 -15.18
N THR A 28 16.94 -10.30 -15.63
CA THR A 28 15.80 -9.40 -15.57
C THR A 28 15.40 -8.85 -16.93
N VAL A 29 14.09 -8.78 -17.17
CA VAL A 29 13.51 -8.08 -18.33
C VAL A 29 12.64 -6.94 -17.79
N ALA A 30 13.00 -5.71 -18.09
CA ALA A 30 12.17 -4.54 -17.79
C ALA A 30 11.21 -4.28 -18.95
N ILE A 31 9.95 -3.96 -18.63
CA ILE A 31 9.05 -3.34 -19.61
C ILE A 31 9.03 -1.83 -19.38
N TYR A 32 8.81 -1.07 -20.45
CA TYR A 32 8.72 0.38 -20.37
C TYR A 32 7.80 0.98 -21.43
N SER A 33 7.13 2.09 -21.09
CA SER A 33 6.47 2.94 -22.07
C SER A 33 7.49 3.89 -22.72
N GLU A 34 7.14 4.52 -23.83
CA GLU A 34 8.01 5.50 -24.48
C GLU A 34 8.48 6.62 -23.54
N ALA A 35 7.64 7.04 -22.58
CA ALA A 35 7.99 8.06 -21.58
C ALA A 35 9.07 7.61 -20.58
N ASP A 36 9.19 6.31 -20.35
CA ASP A 36 10.15 5.73 -19.40
C ASP A 36 11.44 5.21 -20.07
N ARG A 37 11.65 5.45 -21.37
CA ARG A 37 12.80 4.97 -22.16
C ARG A 37 14.16 5.19 -21.48
N HIS A 38 14.31 6.29 -20.71
CA HIS A 38 15.54 6.66 -20.02
C HIS A 38 15.53 6.38 -18.53
N SER A 39 14.51 5.69 -18.03
CA SER A 39 14.36 5.37 -16.61
C SER A 39 15.41 4.35 -16.15
N LEU A 40 15.78 4.42 -14.86
CA LEU A 40 16.84 3.56 -14.30
C LEU A 40 16.50 2.07 -14.37
N HIS A 41 15.23 1.68 -14.23
CA HIS A 41 14.86 0.27 -14.36
C HIS A 41 15.13 -0.29 -15.76
N VAL A 42 14.98 0.53 -16.81
CA VAL A 42 15.34 0.16 -18.19
C VAL A 42 16.85 0.00 -18.34
N ARG A 43 17.61 0.90 -17.71
CA ARG A 43 19.07 0.91 -17.77
C ARG A 43 19.73 -0.24 -17.02
N PHE A 44 19.14 -0.68 -15.89
CA PHE A 44 19.76 -1.67 -15.01
C PHE A 44 19.23 -3.10 -15.20
N ALA A 45 18.15 -3.31 -15.94
CA ALA A 45 17.73 -4.63 -16.36
C ALA A 45 18.70 -5.22 -17.42
N ASP A 46 18.74 -6.56 -17.52
CA ASP A 46 19.56 -7.25 -18.53
C ASP A 46 18.98 -7.09 -19.94
N GLU A 47 17.64 -7.04 -20.03
CA GLU A 47 16.88 -6.81 -21.25
C GLU A 47 15.76 -5.80 -20.97
N ALA A 48 15.32 -5.06 -22.00
CA ALA A 48 14.23 -4.12 -21.87
C ALA A 48 13.37 -4.05 -23.13
N ILE A 49 12.05 -4.03 -22.97
CA ILE A 49 11.08 -4.03 -24.07
C ILE A 49 10.12 -2.85 -23.93
N CYS A 50 10.02 -2.05 -24.98
CA CYS A 50 9.01 -1.00 -25.08
C CYS A 50 7.64 -1.64 -25.36
N ILE A 51 6.66 -1.37 -24.47
CA ILE A 51 5.32 -1.95 -24.55
C ILE A 51 4.24 -0.99 -25.04
N GLY A 52 4.61 0.22 -25.45
CA GLY A 52 3.68 1.19 -26.04
C GLY A 52 3.90 2.63 -25.62
N PRO A 53 2.94 3.50 -25.94
CA PRO A 53 3.00 4.93 -25.65
C PRO A 53 2.83 5.23 -24.14
N PRO A 54 2.94 6.52 -23.72
CA PRO A 54 2.90 6.89 -22.31
C PRO A 54 1.61 6.54 -21.54
N GLN A 55 0.46 6.44 -22.23
CA GLN A 55 -0.83 6.17 -21.62
C GLN A 55 -0.84 4.76 -20.99
N LEU A 56 -1.22 4.68 -19.71
CA LEU A 56 -1.24 3.41 -18.95
C LEU A 56 -2.07 2.31 -19.64
N SER A 57 -3.25 2.64 -20.17
CA SER A 57 -4.14 1.69 -20.84
C SER A 57 -3.56 1.11 -22.14
N GLN A 58 -2.57 1.78 -22.74
CA GLN A 58 -1.91 1.37 -23.96
C GLN A 58 -0.51 0.78 -23.72
N SER A 59 -0.07 0.73 -22.46
CA SER A 59 1.25 0.22 -22.07
C SER A 59 1.15 -0.66 -20.81
N TYR A 60 1.43 -0.14 -19.63
CA TYR A 60 1.54 -0.92 -18.38
C TYR A 60 0.25 -1.63 -17.94
N LEU A 61 -0.93 -1.17 -18.35
CA LEU A 61 -2.22 -1.83 -18.10
C LEU A 61 -2.70 -2.68 -19.30
N ASN A 62 -1.92 -2.75 -20.38
CA ASN A 62 -2.23 -3.55 -21.55
C ASN A 62 -1.70 -4.99 -21.36
N ILE A 63 -2.57 -5.87 -20.85
CA ILE A 63 -2.20 -7.28 -20.58
C ILE A 63 -1.60 -7.96 -21.80
N PRO A 64 -2.20 -7.90 -23.03
CA PRO A 64 -1.59 -8.49 -24.22
C PRO A 64 -0.17 -8.03 -24.47
N SER A 65 0.13 -6.73 -24.35
CA SER A 65 1.49 -6.20 -24.58
C SER A 65 2.49 -6.71 -23.54
N VAL A 66 2.07 -6.82 -22.26
CA VAL A 66 2.92 -7.35 -21.18
C VAL A 66 3.21 -8.84 -21.38
N ILE A 67 2.18 -9.64 -21.69
CA ILE A 67 2.34 -11.08 -21.94
C ILE A 67 3.20 -11.33 -23.18
N SER A 68 2.97 -10.62 -24.29
CA SER A 68 3.82 -10.74 -25.48
C SER A 68 5.28 -10.42 -25.20
N ALA A 69 5.56 -9.38 -24.37
CA ALA A 69 6.92 -9.07 -23.95
C ALA A 69 7.53 -10.22 -23.13
N ALA A 70 6.74 -10.87 -22.26
CA ALA A 70 7.18 -12.01 -21.46
C ALA A 70 7.49 -13.24 -22.32
N GLU A 71 6.63 -13.56 -23.29
CA GLU A 71 6.81 -14.69 -24.23
C GLU A 71 8.04 -14.50 -25.13
N ILE A 72 8.16 -13.32 -25.77
CA ILE A 72 9.30 -13.00 -26.64
C ILE A 72 10.62 -13.08 -25.88
N SER A 73 10.64 -12.65 -24.61
CA SER A 73 11.82 -12.72 -23.75
C SER A 73 12.07 -14.08 -23.15
N ASN A 74 11.17 -15.05 -23.31
CA ASN A 74 11.25 -16.39 -22.74
C ASN A 74 11.57 -16.35 -21.25
N VAL A 75 10.71 -15.68 -20.47
CA VAL A 75 10.86 -15.57 -18.99
C VAL A 75 10.18 -16.72 -18.27
N ASP A 76 10.71 -17.08 -17.10
CA ASP A 76 10.13 -18.12 -16.24
C ASP A 76 8.97 -17.57 -15.38
N ALA A 77 9.04 -16.27 -15.02
CA ALA A 77 8.07 -15.65 -14.14
C ALA A 77 7.88 -14.15 -14.42
N ILE A 78 6.76 -13.61 -13.92
CA ILE A 78 6.47 -12.17 -13.92
C ILE A 78 6.33 -11.68 -12.47
N HIS A 79 7.07 -10.62 -12.13
CA HIS A 79 6.90 -9.90 -10.87
C HIS A 79 6.08 -8.63 -11.12
N PRO A 80 4.86 -8.50 -10.57
CA PRO A 80 3.99 -7.36 -10.86
C PRO A 80 4.31 -6.10 -10.01
N GLY A 81 5.16 -6.21 -8.98
CA GLY A 81 5.38 -5.14 -8.01
C GLY A 81 4.14 -4.79 -7.22
N TYR A 82 3.76 -3.52 -7.18
CA TYR A 82 2.52 -3.02 -6.59
C TYR A 82 1.79 -2.05 -7.55
N GLY A 83 0.49 -1.80 -7.31
CA GLY A 83 -0.35 -1.01 -8.23
C GLY A 83 -0.47 -1.68 -9.60
N LEU A 84 -0.79 -0.92 -10.64
CA LEU A 84 -0.91 -1.40 -12.02
C LEU A 84 -1.70 -2.71 -12.12
N LEU A 85 -1.06 -3.80 -12.56
CA LEU A 85 -1.67 -5.12 -12.72
C LEU A 85 -1.47 -6.07 -11.52
N ALA A 86 -0.85 -5.60 -10.43
CA ALA A 86 -0.47 -6.47 -9.30
C ALA A 86 -1.64 -7.17 -8.59
N GLU A 87 -2.83 -6.56 -8.59
CA GLU A 87 -4.07 -7.12 -8.01
C GLU A 87 -5.10 -7.50 -9.08
N ASN A 88 -4.67 -7.63 -10.33
CA ASN A 88 -5.54 -8.02 -11.43
C ASN A 88 -5.58 -9.54 -11.57
N ALA A 89 -6.67 -10.17 -11.10
CA ALA A 89 -6.84 -11.62 -11.14
C ALA A 89 -6.80 -12.19 -12.57
N ASN A 90 -7.32 -11.44 -13.57
CA ASN A 90 -7.26 -11.85 -14.97
C ASN A 90 -5.82 -11.85 -15.51
N PHE A 91 -5.01 -10.86 -15.12
CA PHE A 91 -3.60 -10.84 -15.48
C PHE A 91 -2.84 -12.02 -14.88
N ALA A 92 -3.08 -12.33 -13.61
CA ALA A 92 -2.49 -13.52 -12.97
C ALA A 92 -2.91 -14.81 -13.68
N GLU A 93 -4.19 -14.95 -14.04
CA GLU A 93 -4.72 -16.12 -14.75
C GLU A 93 -4.14 -16.28 -16.15
N VAL A 94 -4.07 -15.18 -16.93
CA VAL A 94 -3.46 -15.18 -18.27
C VAL A 94 -1.96 -15.53 -18.18
N THR A 95 -1.25 -15.00 -17.19
CA THR A 95 0.18 -15.32 -16.95
C THR A 95 0.38 -16.81 -16.71
N GLU A 96 -0.39 -17.41 -15.77
CA GLU A 96 -0.27 -18.84 -15.44
C GLU A 96 -0.68 -19.74 -16.62
N THR A 97 -1.72 -19.37 -17.38
CA THR A 97 -2.14 -20.13 -18.58
C THR A 97 -1.17 -20.01 -19.73
N SER A 98 -0.31 -19.00 -19.75
CA SER A 98 0.83 -18.86 -20.69
C SER A 98 2.06 -19.67 -20.23
N ASN A 99 1.96 -20.52 -19.22
CA ASN A 99 3.07 -21.27 -18.61
C ASN A 99 4.18 -20.37 -18.05
N ILE A 100 3.84 -19.18 -17.61
CA ILE A 100 4.73 -18.24 -16.94
C ILE A 100 4.25 -18.11 -15.49
N LYS A 101 5.16 -18.22 -14.51
CA LYS A 101 4.78 -18.12 -13.09
C LYS A 101 4.44 -16.67 -12.70
N PHE A 102 3.25 -16.46 -12.14
CA PHE A 102 2.91 -15.19 -11.52
C PHE A 102 3.51 -15.12 -10.11
N ILE A 103 4.32 -14.10 -9.81
CA ILE A 103 4.89 -13.89 -8.48
C ILE A 103 3.88 -13.11 -7.63
N GLY A 104 3.01 -13.84 -6.98
CA GLY A 104 1.89 -13.36 -6.20
C GLY A 104 0.96 -14.50 -5.80
N PRO A 105 -0.20 -14.21 -5.19
CA PRO A 105 -1.19 -15.23 -4.87
C PRO A 105 -1.89 -15.75 -6.12
N PRO A 106 -2.52 -16.95 -6.03
CA PRO A 106 -3.31 -17.51 -7.12
C PRO A 106 -4.46 -16.60 -7.56
N PRO A 107 -4.89 -16.67 -8.84
CA PRO A 107 -5.93 -15.80 -9.38
C PRO A 107 -7.26 -15.84 -8.59
N GLU A 108 -7.67 -17.03 -8.13
CA GLU A 108 -8.88 -17.22 -7.33
C GLU A 108 -8.80 -16.53 -5.96
N ILE A 109 -7.63 -16.51 -5.33
CA ILE A 109 -7.40 -15.82 -4.06
C ILE A 109 -7.37 -14.32 -4.27
N THR A 110 -6.72 -13.85 -5.34
CA THR A 110 -6.74 -12.42 -5.72
C THR A 110 -8.16 -11.94 -5.97
N ARG A 111 -8.99 -12.73 -6.66
CA ARG A 111 -10.40 -12.43 -6.92
C ARG A 111 -11.24 -12.42 -5.63
N LEU A 112 -11.03 -13.42 -4.75
CA LEU A 112 -11.74 -13.52 -3.47
C LEU A 112 -11.47 -12.30 -2.57
N MET A 113 -10.20 -11.90 -2.45
CA MET A 113 -9.78 -10.77 -1.59
C MET A 113 -10.07 -9.42 -2.23
N GLY A 114 -10.14 -9.32 -3.55
CA GLY A 114 -10.53 -8.11 -4.28
C GLY A 114 -12.03 -7.78 -4.17
N GLU A 115 -12.87 -8.76 -3.89
CA GLU A 115 -14.31 -8.57 -3.65
C GLU A 115 -14.57 -8.27 -2.17
N LYS A 116 -14.72 -6.98 -1.82
CA LYS A 116 -14.80 -6.52 -0.41
C LYS A 116 -15.78 -7.29 0.47
N GLU A 117 -16.97 -7.59 -0.04
CA GLU A 117 -17.98 -8.35 0.70
C GLU A 117 -17.54 -9.80 0.97
N LYS A 118 -16.97 -10.47 -0.02
CA LYS A 118 -16.46 -11.84 0.14
C LYS A 118 -15.26 -11.89 1.09
N ALA A 119 -14.33 -10.94 0.97
CA ALA A 119 -13.20 -10.82 1.88
C ALA A 119 -13.66 -10.59 3.33
N ARG A 120 -14.61 -9.66 3.55
CA ARG A 120 -15.21 -9.41 4.87
C ARG A 120 -15.89 -10.66 5.45
N ALA A 121 -16.70 -11.34 4.63
CA ALA A 121 -17.37 -12.56 5.06
C ALA A 121 -16.38 -13.68 5.42
N ALA A 122 -15.30 -13.85 4.65
CA ALA A 122 -14.25 -14.80 4.94
C ALA A 122 -13.53 -14.48 6.25
N MET A 123 -13.14 -13.23 6.44
CA MET A 123 -12.47 -12.76 7.66
C MET A 123 -13.38 -12.87 8.89
N LYS A 124 -14.67 -12.51 8.78
CA LYS A 124 -15.66 -12.66 9.86
C LYS A 124 -15.79 -14.13 10.29
N ARG A 125 -15.91 -15.06 9.33
CA ARG A 125 -15.99 -16.50 9.64
C ARG A 125 -14.76 -17.03 10.35
N ALA A 126 -13.62 -16.47 10.06
CA ALA A 126 -12.35 -16.84 10.70
C ALA A 126 -12.12 -16.15 12.05
N GLY A 127 -13.08 -15.34 12.53
CA GLY A 127 -12.99 -14.64 13.80
C GLY A 127 -12.16 -13.35 13.79
N VAL A 128 -11.78 -12.85 12.59
CA VAL A 128 -11.14 -11.53 12.48
C VAL A 128 -12.20 -10.46 12.70
N PRO A 129 -11.97 -9.50 13.63
CA PRO A 129 -12.93 -8.45 13.89
C PRO A 129 -13.19 -7.58 12.64
N ILE A 130 -14.45 -7.33 12.35
CA ILE A 130 -14.90 -6.43 11.28
C ILE A 130 -15.73 -5.30 11.87
N LEU A 131 -15.77 -4.16 11.19
CA LEU A 131 -16.70 -3.09 11.59
C LEU A 131 -18.13 -3.63 11.54
N PRO A 132 -18.98 -3.34 12.56
CA PRO A 132 -20.41 -3.59 12.43
C PRO A 132 -20.94 -2.94 11.16
N GLY A 133 -21.65 -3.69 10.35
CA GLY A 133 -22.22 -3.23 9.08
C GLY A 133 -23.58 -3.85 8.85
N SER A 134 -24.39 -3.25 7.96
CA SER A 134 -25.68 -3.81 7.54
C SER A 134 -25.47 -5.17 6.85
N GLU A 135 -26.46 -6.06 6.98
CA GLU A 135 -26.46 -7.34 6.28
C GLU A 135 -26.86 -7.14 4.81
N GLY A 136 -25.88 -6.75 3.98
CA GLY A 136 -26.13 -6.47 2.56
C GLY A 136 -26.64 -5.05 2.28
N ILE A 137 -27.36 -4.93 1.17
CA ILE A 137 -27.92 -3.68 0.66
C ILE A 137 -29.14 -3.29 1.47
N LEU A 138 -29.21 -2.04 1.87
CA LEU A 138 -30.35 -1.47 2.58
C LEU A 138 -31.50 -1.17 1.61
N ALA A 139 -32.64 -1.80 1.82
CA ALA A 139 -33.80 -1.65 0.93
C ALA A 139 -34.48 -0.29 1.08
N SER A 140 -34.36 0.37 2.24
CA SER A 140 -35.04 1.63 2.54
C SER A 140 -34.33 2.48 3.58
N GLU A 141 -34.69 3.76 3.62
CA GLU A 141 -34.29 4.72 4.65
C GLU A 141 -34.75 4.27 6.07
N GLY A 142 -35.92 3.64 6.19
CA GLY A 142 -36.43 3.10 7.45
C GLY A 142 -35.55 1.98 8.01
N GLU A 143 -35.14 1.03 7.17
CA GLU A 143 -34.22 -0.05 7.53
C GLU A 143 -32.85 0.52 7.94
N ALA A 144 -32.36 1.51 7.21
CA ALA A 144 -31.11 2.22 7.55
C ALA A 144 -31.19 2.86 8.94
N LEU A 145 -32.33 3.47 9.28
CA LEU A 145 -32.55 4.11 10.57
C LEU A 145 -32.60 3.10 11.71
N GLU A 146 -33.34 2.00 11.54
CA GLU A 146 -33.41 0.92 12.53
C GLU A 146 -32.05 0.32 12.82
N TRP A 147 -31.27 0.05 11.76
CA TRP A 147 -29.92 -0.47 11.90
C TRP A 147 -28.99 0.54 12.61
N ALA A 148 -29.05 1.83 12.25
CA ALA A 148 -28.25 2.87 12.88
C ALA A 148 -28.56 3.03 14.38
N ARG A 149 -29.83 2.89 14.78
CA ARG A 149 -30.23 2.90 16.19
C ARG A 149 -29.64 1.73 16.99
N GLN A 150 -29.58 0.53 16.37
CA GLN A 150 -29.01 -0.66 17.03
C GLN A 150 -27.49 -0.54 17.23
N VAL A 151 -26.77 -0.04 16.24
CA VAL A 151 -25.28 0.06 16.23
C VAL A 151 -24.80 1.34 16.93
N GLY A 152 -25.69 2.35 17.02
CA GLY A 152 -25.37 3.68 17.56
C GLY A 152 -24.64 4.57 16.53
N PHE A 153 -24.91 5.88 16.60
CA PHE A 153 -24.22 6.90 15.81
C PHE A 153 -22.80 7.15 16.36
N PRO A 154 -21.86 7.66 15.51
CA PRO A 154 -21.99 7.93 14.08
C PRO A 154 -21.91 6.66 13.25
N VAL A 155 -22.52 6.71 12.06
CA VAL A 155 -22.47 5.65 11.04
C VAL A 155 -22.05 6.24 9.69
N ILE A 156 -21.61 5.39 8.75
CA ILE A 156 -21.27 5.81 7.41
C ILE A 156 -22.11 5.04 6.38
N ILE A 157 -22.75 5.79 5.49
CA ILE A 157 -23.45 5.24 4.31
C ILE A 157 -22.40 5.08 3.20
N LYS A 158 -22.46 3.97 2.48
CA LYS A 158 -21.56 3.66 1.37
C LYS A 158 -22.34 3.10 0.18
N ALA A 159 -21.93 3.47 -1.04
CA ALA A 159 -22.41 2.82 -2.25
C ALA A 159 -21.86 1.39 -2.34
N SER A 160 -22.71 0.44 -2.72
CA SER A 160 -22.33 -0.97 -2.92
C SER A 160 -21.43 -1.13 -4.15
N ALA A 161 -21.71 -0.36 -5.20
CA ALA A 161 -20.90 -0.27 -6.41
C ALA A 161 -20.03 0.99 -6.34
N GLY A 162 -18.69 0.86 -6.24
CA GLY A 162 -17.79 2.00 -6.29
C GLY A 162 -16.62 1.93 -5.31
N GLY A 163 -15.71 2.90 -5.46
CA GLY A 163 -14.50 3.05 -4.66
C GLY A 163 -14.02 4.51 -4.63
N GLY A 164 -12.91 4.77 -3.91
CA GLY A 164 -12.28 6.09 -3.89
C GLY A 164 -13.06 7.17 -3.14
N GLY A 165 -13.96 6.80 -2.23
CA GLY A 165 -14.67 7.75 -1.36
C GLY A 165 -15.90 8.42 -1.96
N ARG A 166 -16.30 8.11 -3.21
CA ARG A 166 -17.54 8.61 -3.82
C ARG A 166 -18.74 7.84 -3.29
N GLY A 167 -19.86 8.53 -3.08
CA GLY A 167 -21.09 7.93 -2.52
C GLY A 167 -20.97 7.57 -1.04
N MET A 168 -20.02 8.15 -0.31
CA MET A 168 -19.90 7.97 1.14
C MET A 168 -20.42 9.21 1.88
N ARG A 169 -21.22 8.97 2.94
CA ARG A 169 -21.75 10.03 3.81
C ARG A 169 -21.67 9.59 5.27
N VAL A 170 -21.01 10.40 6.10
CA VAL A 170 -21.01 10.21 7.55
C VAL A 170 -22.29 10.81 8.13
N VAL A 171 -23.01 10.02 8.89
CA VAL A 171 -24.25 10.41 9.58
C VAL A 171 -23.97 10.44 11.05
N ARG A 172 -24.11 11.60 11.67
CA ARG A 172 -23.75 11.81 13.09
C ARG A 172 -24.96 11.72 14.01
N THR A 173 -26.12 12.09 13.49
CA THR A 173 -27.37 12.07 14.25
C THR A 173 -28.49 11.40 13.45
N GLU A 174 -29.55 11.05 14.14
CA GLU A 174 -30.72 10.40 13.56
C GLU A 174 -31.42 11.31 12.54
N GLU A 175 -31.48 12.61 12.84
CA GLU A 175 -32.16 13.61 12.02
C GLU A 175 -31.46 13.84 10.65
N GLU A 176 -30.13 13.61 10.59
CA GLU A 176 -29.37 13.75 9.35
C GLU A 176 -29.57 12.58 8.39
N LEU A 177 -29.91 11.39 8.91
CA LEU A 177 -29.89 10.15 8.14
C LEU A 177 -30.78 10.19 6.89
N PRO A 178 -32.07 10.63 6.94
CA PRO A 178 -32.94 10.64 5.78
C PRO A 178 -32.41 11.45 4.60
N SER A 179 -31.90 12.63 4.89
CA SER A 179 -31.40 13.56 3.85
C SER A 179 -30.09 13.03 3.24
N LEU A 180 -29.18 12.51 4.08
CA LEU A 180 -27.90 11.99 3.64
C LEU A 180 -28.02 10.65 2.90
N PHE A 181 -29.00 9.81 3.26
CA PHE A 181 -29.29 8.57 2.57
C PHE A 181 -29.73 8.83 1.13
N LYS A 182 -30.71 9.73 0.91
CA LYS A 182 -31.17 10.12 -0.42
C LYS A 182 -30.07 10.76 -1.26
N ALA A 183 -29.26 11.61 -0.64
CA ALA A 183 -28.13 12.25 -1.34
C ALA A 183 -27.08 11.20 -1.77
N ALA A 184 -26.74 10.23 -0.90
CA ALA A 184 -25.82 9.16 -1.23
C ALA A 184 -26.37 8.25 -2.34
N GLN A 185 -27.66 7.91 -2.29
CA GLN A 185 -28.33 7.10 -3.30
C GLN A 185 -28.31 7.75 -4.68
N SER A 186 -28.66 9.04 -4.73
CA SER A 186 -28.66 9.81 -5.99
C SER A 186 -27.25 9.94 -6.57
N GLU A 187 -26.24 10.20 -5.73
CA GLU A 187 -24.85 10.27 -6.17
C GLU A 187 -24.33 8.91 -6.67
N ALA A 188 -24.65 7.82 -5.96
CA ALA A 188 -24.27 6.47 -6.35
C ALA A 188 -24.90 6.09 -7.69
N ALA A 189 -26.19 6.35 -7.88
CA ALA A 189 -26.90 6.10 -9.13
C ALA A 189 -26.28 6.90 -10.30
N ALA A 190 -25.96 8.18 -10.08
CA ALA A 190 -25.35 9.03 -11.10
C ALA A 190 -23.90 8.63 -11.45
N ALA A 191 -23.12 8.24 -10.44
CA ALA A 191 -21.69 7.95 -10.62
C ALA A 191 -21.41 6.52 -11.11
N PHE A 192 -22.24 5.54 -10.70
CA PHE A 192 -21.99 4.11 -10.89
C PHE A 192 -23.13 3.37 -11.62
N GLY A 193 -24.21 4.06 -11.94
CA GLY A 193 -25.40 3.45 -12.55
C GLY A 193 -26.20 2.55 -11.59
N ASN A 194 -25.80 2.51 -10.30
CA ASN A 194 -26.45 1.70 -9.26
C ASN A 194 -26.54 2.53 -7.97
N GLY A 195 -27.75 2.69 -7.43
CA GLY A 195 -28.05 3.42 -6.21
C GLY A 195 -28.06 2.58 -4.92
N ASP A 196 -27.62 1.34 -4.98
CA ASP A 196 -27.58 0.43 -3.84
C ASP A 196 -26.59 0.92 -2.77
N LEU A 197 -27.09 0.98 -1.53
CA LEU A 197 -26.33 1.47 -0.38
C LEU A 197 -26.26 0.41 0.71
N TYR A 198 -25.17 0.45 1.45
CA TYR A 198 -25.02 -0.26 2.72
C TYR A 198 -24.46 0.70 3.78
N MET A 199 -24.49 0.30 5.04
CA MET A 199 -23.98 1.12 6.15
C MET A 199 -22.99 0.36 7.00
N GLU A 200 -22.08 1.12 7.60
CA GLU A 200 -21.12 0.63 8.59
C GLU A 200 -21.04 1.58 9.77
N LYS A 201 -20.61 1.05 10.93
CA LYS A 201 -20.20 1.89 12.05
C LYS A 201 -19.07 2.81 11.62
N PHE A 202 -19.21 4.11 11.88
CA PHE A 202 -18.13 5.05 11.62
C PHE A 202 -17.21 5.12 12.84
N VAL A 203 -15.92 4.91 12.62
CA VAL A 203 -14.89 5.07 13.64
C VAL A 203 -14.37 6.50 13.54
N GLU A 204 -14.51 7.26 14.61
CA GLU A 204 -13.99 8.61 14.65
C GLU A 204 -12.49 8.59 14.91
N ARG A 205 -11.73 9.37 14.13
CA ARG A 205 -10.28 9.51 14.28
C ARG A 205 -9.52 8.17 14.43
N PRO A 206 -9.78 7.18 13.55
CA PRO A 206 -9.14 5.90 13.66
C PRO A 206 -7.64 5.99 13.33
N ARG A 207 -6.87 5.01 13.77
CA ARG A 207 -5.55 4.74 13.22
C ARG A 207 -5.66 3.73 12.09
N HIS A 208 -4.77 3.83 11.14
CA HIS A 208 -4.62 2.87 10.07
C HIS A 208 -3.44 1.95 10.40
N ILE A 209 -3.75 0.72 10.76
CA ILE A 209 -2.78 -0.31 11.12
C ILE A 209 -2.87 -1.42 10.09
N GLU A 210 -1.74 -1.92 9.63
CA GLU A 210 -1.72 -3.02 8.66
C GLU A 210 -0.70 -4.08 9.05
N PHE A 211 -1.00 -5.35 8.75
CA PHE A 211 -0.13 -6.48 9.06
C PHE A 211 0.47 -7.09 7.80
N GLN A 212 1.80 -7.21 7.78
CA GLN A 212 2.51 -7.86 6.70
C GLN A 212 2.48 -9.38 6.85
N ILE A 213 2.11 -10.06 5.77
CA ILE A 213 2.03 -11.52 5.70
C ILE A 213 2.98 -12.05 4.64
N LEU A 214 3.59 -13.20 4.92
CA LEU A 214 4.21 -14.09 3.95
C LEU A 214 3.60 -15.48 4.07
N ALA A 215 3.36 -16.15 2.94
CA ALA A 215 2.79 -17.49 2.89
C ALA A 215 3.48 -18.33 1.81
N ASP A 216 3.80 -19.60 2.13
CA ASP A 216 4.30 -20.55 1.14
C ASP A 216 3.16 -21.40 0.54
N GLN A 217 3.47 -22.15 -0.50
CA GLN A 217 2.49 -23.03 -1.14
C GLN A 217 2.19 -24.31 -0.36
N TYR A 218 2.83 -24.50 0.79
CA TYR A 218 2.69 -25.70 1.65
C TYR A 218 1.81 -25.44 2.88
N GLY A 219 1.23 -24.23 2.97
CA GLY A 219 0.31 -23.84 4.02
C GLY A 219 0.96 -23.14 5.22
N SER A 220 2.28 -22.91 5.18
CA SER A 220 2.95 -22.11 6.20
C SER A 220 2.68 -20.62 5.96
N VAL A 221 2.11 -19.94 6.96
CA VAL A 221 1.82 -18.51 6.92
C VAL A 221 2.45 -17.82 8.13
N VAL A 222 3.18 -16.75 7.89
CA VAL A 222 3.88 -15.98 8.92
C VAL A 222 3.48 -14.51 8.86
N SER A 223 3.14 -13.95 10.01
CA SER A 223 2.98 -12.50 10.18
C SER A 223 4.33 -11.86 10.54
N LEU A 224 4.72 -10.82 9.81
CA LEU A 224 5.93 -10.03 10.05
C LEU A 224 5.67 -8.79 10.92
N GLY A 225 4.51 -8.73 11.58
CA GLY A 225 4.09 -7.61 12.40
C GLY A 225 3.44 -6.49 11.60
N GLU A 226 3.21 -5.36 12.31
CA GLU A 226 2.40 -4.28 11.80
C GLU A 226 3.22 -3.06 11.37
N ARG A 227 2.53 -2.25 10.55
CA ARG A 227 2.88 -0.87 10.19
C ARG A 227 1.78 0.08 10.62
N GLU A 228 2.16 1.29 11.00
CA GLU A 228 1.27 2.42 11.26
C GLU A 228 1.25 3.33 10.03
N CYS A 229 0.08 3.50 9.40
CA CYS A 229 -0.10 4.26 8.17
C CYS A 229 -1.11 5.41 8.32
N SER A 230 -1.27 5.92 9.54
CA SER A 230 -2.27 6.94 9.88
C SER A 230 -1.98 8.32 9.28
N ILE A 231 -0.71 8.61 8.96
CA ILE A 231 -0.35 9.89 8.31
C ILE A 231 -0.67 9.82 6.82
N GLN A 232 -1.87 10.26 6.48
CA GLN A 232 -2.39 10.20 5.13
C GLN A 232 -3.21 11.44 4.77
N ARG A 233 -3.33 11.73 3.48
CA ARG A 233 -4.15 12.80 2.94
C ARG A 233 -5.08 12.23 1.88
N ARG A 234 -6.40 12.40 2.03
CA ARG A 234 -7.40 11.86 1.11
C ARG A 234 -7.19 10.38 0.81
N HIS A 235 -6.93 9.59 1.85
CA HIS A 235 -6.60 8.16 1.80
C HIS A 235 -5.30 7.79 1.08
N GLN A 236 -4.43 8.76 0.77
CA GLN A 236 -3.08 8.51 0.28
C GLN A 236 -2.09 8.62 1.45
N LYS A 237 -1.40 7.53 1.74
CA LYS A 237 -0.37 7.45 2.78
C LYS A 237 0.79 8.37 2.42
N LEU A 238 1.35 9.07 3.39
CA LEU A 238 2.45 10.03 3.22
C LEU A 238 3.68 9.65 4.04
N LEU A 239 3.46 9.15 5.26
CA LEU A 239 4.49 8.73 6.19
C LEU A 239 4.00 7.47 6.92
N GLU A 240 4.86 6.49 6.99
CA GLU A 240 4.59 5.20 7.61
C GLU A 240 5.68 4.86 8.62
N GLU A 241 5.31 4.12 9.67
CA GLU A 241 6.26 3.67 10.68
C GLU A 241 6.01 2.22 11.12
N SER A 242 7.04 1.54 11.58
CA SER A 242 6.98 0.20 12.16
C SER A 242 7.98 0.09 13.31
N PRO A 243 7.56 -0.52 14.44
CA PRO A 243 6.21 -0.92 14.80
C PRO A 243 5.30 0.27 15.14
N SER A 244 3.99 0.04 15.23
CA SER A 244 3.05 1.06 15.74
C SER A 244 3.28 1.34 17.22
N THR A 245 3.18 2.60 17.61
CA THR A 245 3.25 3.00 19.03
C THR A 245 2.05 2.56 19.86
N GLN A 246 0.97 2.09 19.22
CA GLN A 246 -0.28 1.71 19.88
C GLN A 246 -0.52 0.20 19.93
N VAL A 247 0.21 -0.57 19.14
CA VAL A 247 0.13 -2.03 19.14
C VAL A 247 1.16 -2.59 20.10
N SER A 248 0.69 -3.26 21.18
CA SER A 248 1.59 -3.95 22.09
C SER A 248 2.15 -5.23 21.45
N PRO A 249 3.30 -5.74 21.92
CA PRO A 249 3.82 -7.03 21.46
C PRO A 249 2.79 -8.16 21.58
N GLN A 250 2.02 -8.20 22.67
CA GLN A 250 0.99 -9.21 22.91
C GLN A 250 -0.14 -9.13 21.87
N LEU A 251 -0.61 -7.91 21.58
CA LEU A 251 -1.65 -7.70 20.56
C LEU A 251 -1.13 -8.06 19.16
N ARG A 252 0.12 -7.71 18.84
CA ARG A 252 0.79 -8.10 17.58
C ARG A 252 0.79 -9.61 17.41
N ASP A 253 1.24 -10.33 18.42
CA ASP A 253 1.34 -11.79 18.38
C ASP A 253 -0.04 -12.44 18.27
N GLN A 254 -1.01 -11.95 19.05
CA GLN A 254 -2.39 -12.45 19.01
C GLN A 254 -3.02 -12.27 17.62
N ILE A 255 -2.94 -11.08 17.06
CA ILE A 255 -3.49 -10.80 15.73
C ILE A 255 -2.70 -11.59 14.66
N GLY A 256 -1.37 -11.60 14.75
CA GLY A 256 -0.53 -12.37 13.84
C GLY A 256 -0.91 -13.85 13.78
N GLN A 257 -1.18 -14.48 14.91
CA GLN A 257 -1.63 -15.90 14.97
C GLN A 257 -3.00 -16.09 14.31
N VAL A 258 -3.97 -15.21 14.62
CA VAL A 258 -5.30 -15.29 13.99
C VAL A 258 -5.20 -15.13 12.48
N LEU A 259 -4.43 -14.16 12.00
CA LEU A 259 -4.25 -13.93 10.57
C LEU A 259 -3.51 -15.07 9.88
N SER A 260 -2.45 -15.61 10.48
CA SER A 260 -1.71 -16.74 9.93
C SER A 260 -2.59 -17.96 9.77
N LYS A 261 -3.40 -18.30 10.77
CA LYS A 261 -4.36 -19.40 10.69
C LYS A 261 -5.42 -19.14 9.61
N THR A 262 -6.04 -17.95 9.62
CA THR A 262 -7.08 -17.59 8.65
C THR A 262 -6.60 -17.71 7.21
N LEU A 263 -5.40 -17.20 6.92
CA LEU A 263 -4.86 -17.21 5.57
C LEU A 263 -4.37 -18.59 5.13
N SER A 264 -3.88 -19.42 6.07
CA SER A 264 -3.60 -20.82 5.81
C SER A 264 -4.88 -21.58 5.43
N ASP A 265 -5.98 -21.37 6.18
CA ASP A 265 -7.29 -22.00 5.89
C ASP A 265 -7.89 -21.56 4.53
N ILE A 266 -7.58 -20.34 4.08
CA ILE A 266 -8.00 -19.82 2.76
C ILE A 266 -7.08 -20.31 1.63
N GLY A 267 -5.89 -20.82 1.93
CA GLY A 267 -4.88 -21.21 0.95
C GLY A 267 -4.14 -20.01 0.34
N TYR A 268 -3.92 -18.96 1.12
CA TYR A 268 -3.15 -17.79 0.66
C TYR A 268 -1.70 -18.17 0.39
N VAL A 269 -1.11 -17.59 -0.66
CA VAL A 269 0.30 -17.80 -1.05
C VAL A 269 0.95 -16.44 -1.38
N ASN A 270 2.25 -16.33 -1.10
CA ASN A 270 3.10 -15.18 -1.36
C ASN A 270 2.90 -14.03 -0.35
N ALA A 271 3.30 -12.81 -0.71
CA ALA A 271 3.19 -11.65 0.17
C ALA A 271 1.79 -11.02 0.09
N GLY A 272 1.30 -10.58 1.23
CA GLY A 272 0.05 -9.82 1.34
C GLY A 272 0.05 -8.91 2.55
N THR A 273 -0.88 -7.96 2.57
CA THR A 273 -1.05 -7.03 3.68
C THR A 273 -2.52 -6.93 4.05
N ILE A 274 -2.82 -7.08 5.33
CA ILE A 274 -4.18 -6.95 5.86
C ILE A 274 -4.29 -5.62 6.59
N GLU A 275 -5.21 -4.78 6.14
CA GLU A 275 -5.42 -3.43 6.63
C GLU A 275 -6.57 -3.37 7.66
N PHE A 276 -6.34 -2.61 8.73
CA PHE A 276 -7.27 -2.42 9.84
C PHE A 276 -7.45 -0.94 10.17
N LEU A 277 -8.66 -0.59 10.63
CA LEU A 277 -8.86 0.59 11.48
C LEU A 277 -8.72 0.19 12.95
N MET A 278 -7.98 0.99 13.70
CA MET A 278 -7.91 0.87 15.16
C MET A 278 -8.68 2.03 15.80
N ASP A 279 -9.62 1.73 16.69
CA ASP A 279 -10.37 2.73 17.45
C ASP A 279 -9.58 3.23 18.68
N GLU A 280 -10.17 4.16 19.44
CA GLU A 280 -9.58 4.72 20.65
C GLU A 280 -9.40 3.68 21.78
N ASP A 281 -10.23 2.62 21.79
CA ASP A 281 -10.12 1.49 22.70
C ASP A 281 -9.10 0.44 22.25
N LYS A 282 -8.33 0.72 21.20
CA LYS A 282 -7.33 -0.17 20.57
C LYS A 282 -7.91 -1.46 19.98
N ARG A 283 -9.19 -1.47 19.62
CA ARG A 283 -9.81 -2.56 18.88
C ARG A 283 -9.50 -2.40 17.39
N LEU A 284 -9.09 -3.50 16.77
CA LEU A 284 -8.77 -3.57 15.34
C LEU A 284 -9.98 -4.08 14.56
N TYR A 285 -10.29 -3.42 13.45
CA TYR A 285 -11.38 -3.79 12.55
C TYR A 285 -10.86 -3.91 11.13
N PHE A 286 -11.01 -5.08 10.55
CA PHE A 286 -10.60 -5.37 9.18
C PHE A 286 -11.25 -4.41 8.16
N ILE A 287 -10.44 -3.87 7.24
CA ILE A 287 -10.88 -3.04 6.12
C ILE A 287 -10.82 -3.84 4.83
N GLU A 288 -9.60 -4.24 4.45
CA GLU A 288 -9.31 -4.93 3.20
C GLU A 288 -7.99 -5.70 3.29
N MET A 289 -7.75 -6.55 2.29
CA MET A 289 -6.47 -7.21 2.09
C MET A 289 -5.90 -6.83 0.73
N ASN A 290 -4.67 -6.35 0.72
CA ASN A 290 -3.90 -6.14 -0.49
C ASN A 290 -3.12 -7.42 -0.80
N THR A 291 -3.39 -8.02 -1.97
CA THR A 291 -2.82 -9.30 -2.40
C THR A 291 -1.48 -9.12 -3.14
N ARG A 292 -0.65 -8.23 -2.63
CA ARG A 292 0.64 -7.82 -3.19
C ARG A 292 1.54 -7.22 -2.11
N ILE A 293 2.76 -6.90 -2.50
CA ILE A 293 3.64 -6.05 -1.68
C ILE A 293 3.10 -4.60 -1.64
N GLN A 294 3.30 -3.91 -0.53
CA GLN A 294 2.92 -2.51 -0.33
C GLN A 294 4.09 -1.57 -0.63
N VAL A 295 3.80 -0.28 -0.88
CA VAL A 295 4.82 0.78 -1.04
C VAL A 295 5.71 0.83 0.19
N GLU A 296 5.11 0.79 1.37
CA GLU A 296 5.71 0.92 2.70
C GLU A 296 6.33 -0.37 3.26
N HIS A 297 6.50 -1.42 2.43
CA HIS A 297 7.18 -2.65 2.86
C HIS A 297 8.58 -2.41 3.46
N PRO A 298 9.34 -1.37 3.06
CA PRO A 298 10.68 -1.15 3.58
C PRO A 298 10.74 -0.93 5.10
N VAL A 299 9.71 -0.35 5.75
CA VAL A 299 9.76 -0.19 7.22
C VAL A 299 9.69 -1.55 7.93
N THR A 300 8.96 -2.53 7.38
CA THR A 300 8.96 -3.91 7.90
C THR A 300 10.32 -4.56 7.67
N GLU A 301 10.89 -4.46 6.48
CA GLU A 301 12.22 -4.98 6.17
C GLU A 301 13.27 -4.43 7.14
N MET A 302 13.22 -3.13 7.41
CA MET A 302 14.18 -2.46 8.31
C MET A 302 14.10 -2.93 9.76
N VAL A 303 12.94 -3.32 10.27
CA VAL A 303 12.79 -3.76 11.67
C VAL A 303 12.87 -5.28 11.85
N THR A 304 12.66 -6.07 10.78
CA THR A 304 12.67 -7.53 10.84
C THR A 304 13.93 -8.16 10.24
N ASP A 305 14.71 -7.38 9.48
CA ASP A 305 15.83 -7.85 8.65
C ASP A 305 15.42 -8.90 7.59
N VAL A 306 14.11 -8.94 7.19
CA VAL A 306 13.57 -9.82 6.14
C VAL A 306 13.46 -9.04 4.83
N ASP A 307 14.11 -9.51 3.76
CA ASP A 307 13.93 -8.97 2.40
C ASP A 307 12.64 -9.52 1.78
N LEU A 308 11.59 -8.69 1.78
CA LEU A 308 10.26 -9.09 1.33
C LEU A 308 10.21 -9.39 -0.18
N VAL A 309 10.93 -8.64 -0.99
CA VAL A 309 10.94 -8.85 -2.44
C VAL A 309 11.68 -10.14 -2.81
N LYS A 310 12.81 -10.42 -2.17
CA LYS A 310 13.47 -11.72 -2.33
C LYS A 310 12.57 -12.86 -1.83
N SER A 311 11.92 -12.67 -0.70
CA SER A 311 10.98 -13.67 -0.15
C SER A 311 9.86 -13.97 -1.13
N GLN A 312 9.27 -12.96 -1.79
CA GLN A 312 8.26 -13.17 -2.84
C GLN A 312 8.77 -14.07 -3.98
N ILE A 313 9.98 -13.78 -4.46
CA ILE A 313 10.60 -14.54 -5.56
C ILE A 313 10.88 -15.98 -5.14
N LEU A 314 11.45 -16.19 -3.96
CA LEU A 314 11.79 -17.52 -3.42
C LEU A 314 10.53 -18.36 -3.18
N LEU A 315 9.50 -17.79 -2.55
CA LEU A 315 8.22 -18.47 -2.30
C LEU A 315 7.53 -18.87 -3.62
N ALA A 316 7.53 -17.96 -4.61
CA ALA A 316 6.97 -18.26 -5.94
C ALA A 316 7.77 -19.33 -6.69
N ALA A 317 9.08 -19.47 -6.44
CA ALA A 317 9.94 -20.50 -6.97
C ALA A 317 9.76 -21.87 -6.25
N GLY A 318 8.91 -21.92 -5.22
CA GLY A 318 8.59 -23.16 -4.50
C GLY A 318 9.41 -23.41 -3.25
N GLU A 319 10.19 -22.44 -2.78
CA GLU A 319 10.92 -22.58 -1.52
C GLU A 319 9.95 -22.62 -0.32
N ARG A 320 10.34 -23.35 0.72
CA ARG A 320 9.58 -23.42 1.96
C ARG A 320 9.87 -22.23 2.86
N MET A 321 8.92 -21.88 3.71
CA MET A 321 9.04 -20.74 4.63
C MET A 321 10.30 -20.83 5.52
N GLU A 322 10.66 -22.04 5.98
CA GLU A 322 11.85 -22.24 6.81
C GLU A 322 13.16 -21.93 6.07
N THR A 323 13.17 -22.10 4.73
CA THR A 323 14.32 -21.73 3.87
C THR A 323 14.39 -20.24 3.65
N VAL A 324 13.22 -19.58 3.55
CA VAL A 324 13.12 -18.14 3.28
C VAL A 324 13.38 -17.31 4.55
N LEU A 325 12.84 -17.77 5.68
CA LEU A 325 12.99 -17.10 6.98
C LEU A 325 13.95 -17.91 7.87
N HIS A 326 15.13 -17.39 8.12
CA HIS A 326 16.19 -18.06 8.89
C HIS A 326 15.99 -18.01 10.41
N GLY A 327 14.77 -18.20 10.91
CA GLY A 327 14.43 -18.21 12.35
C GLY A 327 13.20 -17.38 12.70
N PRO A 328 12.95 -17.17 14.01
CA PRO A 328 11.79 -16.42 14.48
C PRO A 328 11.91 -14.94 14.10
N ILE A 329 10.78 -14.33 13.78
CA ILE A 329 10.70 -12.90 13.48
C ILE A 329 10.95 -12.08 14.75
N VAL A 330 11.96 -11.24 14.72
CA VAL A 330 12.34 -10.35 15.82
C VAL A 330 12.29 -8.91 15.34
N HIS A 331 11.45 -8.11 15.96
CA HIS A 331 11.40 -6.67 15.68
C HIS A 331 12.53 -5.93 16.42
N ARG A 332 13.36 -5.21 15.68
CA ARG A 332 14.53 -4.48 16.23
C ARG A 332 14.44 -3.01 15.90
N GLY A 333 14.37 -2.18 16.94
CA GLY A 333 14.32 -0.74 16.80
C GLY A 333 12.99 -0.23 16.26
N HIS A 334 13.05 0.90 15.57
CA HIS A 334 11.88 1.57 14.98
C HIS A 334 12.27 2.15 13.62
N ALA A 335 11.44 1.95 12.61
CA ALA A 335 11.65 2.47 11.28
C ALA A 335 10.55 3.47 10.89
N ILE A 336 10.92 4.49 10.13
CA ILE A 336 10.02 5.49 9.55
C ILE A 336 10.33 5.59 8.06
N GLU A 337 9.28 5.63 7.24
CA GLU A 337 9.35 5.93 5.81
C GLU A 337 8.65 7.25 5.53
N CYS A 338 9.24 8.10 4.69
CA CYS A 338 8.60 9.28 4.10
C CYS A 338 8.51 9.08 2.59
N ARG A 339 7.29 9.19 2.03
CA ARG A 339 7.09 9.19 0.58
C ARG A 339 7.46 10.55 0.01
N ILE A 340 8.50 10.56 -0.82
CA ILE A 340 8.95 11.78 -1.50
C ILE A 340 8.26 11.84 -2.85
N ASN A 341 7.26 12.68 -2.94
CA ASN A 341 6.48 12.89 -4.15
C ASN A 341 6.93 14.15 -4.89
N ALA A 342 6.92 14.12 -6.21
CA ALA A 342 7.10 15.28 -7.09
C ALA A 342 5.80 16.12 -7.07
N GLU A 343 5.58 16.87 -5.99
CA GLU A 343 4.39 17.66 -5.72
C GLU A 343 4.73 18.95 -4.98
N HIS A 344 3.93 19.99 -5.19
CA HIS A 344 4.05 21.21 -4.42
C HIS A 344 3.66 20.95 -2.95
N PRO A 345 4.54 21.24 -1.96
CA PRO A 345 4.38 20.80 -0.57
C PRO A 345 3.17 21.38 0.18
N GLU A 346 2.57 22.46 -0.31
CA GLU A 346 1.39 23.10 0.30
C GLU A 346 0.12 22.90 -0.55
N LYS A 347 0.24 22.94 -1.89
CA LYS A 347 -0.90 22.83 -2.82
C LYS A 347 -1.18 21.40 -3.23
N PHE A 348 -0.19 20.50 -3.11
CA PHE A 348 -0.24 19.10 -3.53
C PHE A 348 -0.53 18.93 -5.03
N THR A 349 -0.21 19.92 -5.83
CA THR A 349 -0.29 19.80 -7.29
C THR A 349 0.95 19.06 -7.81
N PRO A 350 0.80 18.15 -8.78
CA PRO A 350 1.93 17.46 -9.39
C PRO A 350 2.98 18.42 -9.94
N SER A 351 4.24 18.05 -9.84
CA SER A 351 5.39 18.83 -10.29
C SER A 351 6.24 17.99 -11.23
N ALA A 352 5.71 17.67 -12.41
CA ALA A 352 6.49 17.05 -13.48
C ALA A 352 7.60 18.00 -13.96
N GLY A 353 8.72 17.43 -14.42
CA GLY A 353 9.83 18.23 -14.93
C GLY A 353 11.17 17.55 -14.81
N LYS A 354 12.23 18.28 -15.13
CA LYS A 354 13.60 17.81 -15.09
C LYS A 354 14.20 18.06 -13.71
N ILE A 355 14.81 17.05 -13.12
CA ILE A 355 15.60 17.17 -11.88
C ILE A 355 16.96 17.74 -12.26
N THR A 356 17.30 18.92 -11.73
CA THR A 356 18.59 19.58 -12.00
C THR A 356 19.68 19.22 -10.98
N ALA A 357 19.28 18.91 -9.74
CA ALA A 357 20.17 18.35 -8.72
C ALA A 357 19.49 17.23 -7.95
N PHE A 358 20.23 16.18 -7.64
CA PHE A 358 19.77 15.05 -6.83
C PHE A 358 20.90 14.59 -5.92
N HIS A 359 20.77 14.89 -4.63
CA HIS A 359 21.75 14.49 -3.61
C HIS A 359 21.05 13.71 -2.50
N PRO A 360 21.08 12.36 -2.57
CA PRO A 360 20.43 11.52 -1.57
C PRO A 360 21.21 11.57 -0.24
N PRO A 361 20.51 11.59 0.92
CA PRO A 361 21.14 11.51 2.21
C PRO A 361 21.74 10.12 2.46
N GLY A 362 22.80 10.10 3.28
CA GLY A 362 23.46 8.86 3.68
C GLY A 362 23.61 8.73 5.19
N GLY A 363 24.45 7.78 5.60
CA GLY A 363 24.80 7.51 6.99
C GLY A 363 24.06 6.31 7.58
N THR A 364 24.45 5.93 8.80
CA THR A 364 23.95 4.73 9.48
C THR A 364 22.42 4.75 9.60
N GLY A 365 21.79 3.64 9.20
CA GLY A 365 20.33 3.44 9.32
C GLY A 365 19.50 4.31 8.39
N VAL A 366 20.07 4.79 7.27
CA VAL A 366 19.37 5.49 6.18
C VAL A 366 19.35 4.59 4.96
N ARG A 367 18.17 4.43 4.35
CA ARG A 367 17.91 3.74 3.10
C ARG A 367 17.08 4.63 2.18
N ILE A 368 17.35 4.58 0.89
CA ILE A 368 16.56 5.28 -0.13
C ILE A 368 16.23 4.29 -1.23
N ASP A 369 14.94 4.12 -1.48
CA ASP A 369 14.43 3.38 -2.63
C ASP A 369 13.93 4.42 -3.66
N THR A 370 14.62 4.53 -4.79
CA THR A 370 14.32 5.55 -5.80
C THR A 370 14.75 5.13 -7.18
N ALA A 371 14.00 5.59 -8.19
CA ALA A 371 14.43 5.56 -9.59
C ALA A 371 14.77 6.97 -10.13
N ALA A 372 14.73 8.00 -9.29
CA ALA A 372 15.10 9.35 -9.65
C ALA A 372 16.62 9.55 -9.60
N TYR A 373 17.12 10.44 -10.46
CA TYR A 373 18.54 10.81 -10.55
C TYR A 373 18.68 12.22 -11.14
N ALA A 374 19.84 12.83 -10.96
CA ALA A 374 20.15 14.13 -11.59
C ALA A 374 20.05 14.05 -13.10
N GLU A 375 19.47 15.08 -13.75
CA GLU A 375 19.14 15.15 -15.18
C GLU A 375 17.96 14.24 -15.60
N GLY A 376 17.41 13.41 -14.69
CA GLY A 376 16.20 12.63 -14.94
C GLY A 376 14.95 13.49 -15.12
N VAL A 377 14.00 12.99 -15.90
CA VAL A 377 12.72 13.67 -16.17
C VAL A 377 11.60 12.92 -15.47
N ILE A 378 10.81 13.63 -14.67
CA ILE A 378 9.58 13.10 -14.06
C ILE A 378 8.43 13.34 -15.05
N PRO A 379 7.87 12.29 -15.65
CA PRO A 379 6.81 12.44 -16.64
C PRO A 379 5.46 12.76 -15.96
N PRO A 380 4.56 13.47 -16.63
CA PRO A 380 3.25 13.84 -16.07
C PRO A 380 2.19 12.73 -16.14
N TYR A 381 2.53 11.55 -16.65
CA TYR A 381 1.58 10.48 -16.97
C TYR A 381 1.33 9.50 -15.81
N TYR A 382 2.18 9.51 -14.78
CA TYR A 382 2.21 8.49 -13.75
C TYR A 382 2.15 9.10 -12.36
N ASP A 383 2.09 8.24 -11.35
CA ASP A 383 2.13 8.66 -9.95
C ASP A 383 3.34 9.55 -9.65
N SER A 384 3.16 10.47 -8.73
CA SER A 384 4.17 11.46 -8.34
C SER A 384 5.28 10.93 -7.43
N LEU A 385 5.18 9.68 -6.94
CA LEU A 385 6.20 9.07 -6.06
C LEU A 385 7.53 8.92 -6.81
N ILE A 386 8.57 9.59 -6.32
CA ILE A 386 9.92 9.57 -6.92
C ILE A 386 10.96 8.91 -6.04
N ALA A 387 10.75 8.90 -4.73
CA ALA A 387 11.63 8.23 -3.78
C ALA A 387 10.86 7.87 -2.50
N LYS A 388 11.34 6.82 -1.83
CA LYS A 388 11.03 6.52 -0.44
C LYS A 388 12.29 6.76 0.37
N LEU A 389 12.21 7.61 1.37
CA LEU A 389 13.28 7.80 2.34
C LEU A 389 12.91 7.03 3.60
N ILE A 390 13.71 6.04 3.94
CA ILE A 390 13.49 5.15 5.07
C ILE A 390 14.64 5.30 6.07
N VAL A 391 14.32 5.34 7.35
CA VAL A 391 15.32 5.32 8.41
C VAL A 391 14.99 4.29 9.46
N ARG A 392 16.01 3.76 10.15
CA ARG A 392 15.85 2.93 11.34
C ARG A 392 16.66 3.52 12.50
N GLY A 393 16.05 3.65 13.66
CA GLY A 393 16.68 3.98 14.93
C GLY A 393 16.58 2.80 15.91
N LYS A 394 17.31 2.89 17.05
CA LYS A 394 17.16 1.93 18.16
C LYS A 394 15.77 2.03 18.80
N ASP A 395 15.15 3.21 18.72
CA ASP A 395 13.82 3.56 19.19
C ASP A 395 13.22 4.63 18.27
N ARG A 396 11.97 5.03 18.53
CA ARG A 396 11.24 6.01 17.72
C ARG A 396 11.86 7.39 17.75
N ASP A 397 12.40 7.83 18.89
CA ASP A 397 13.02 9.16 19.02
C ASP A 397 14.29 9.27 18.19
N GLU A 398 15.12 8.23 18.17
CA GLU A 398 16.29 8.19 17.29
C GLU A 398 15.86 8.10 15.82
N ALA A 399 14.83 7.32 15.48
CA ALA A 399 14.30 7.25 14.12
C ALA A 399 13.78 8.62 13.65
N CYS A 400 13.00 9.33 14.46
CA CYS A 400 12.54 10.69 14.16
C CYS A 400 13.70 11.67 13.97
N SER A 401 14.71 11.61 14.85
CA SER A 401 15.88 12.49 14.76
C SER A 401 16.72 12.20 13.51
N ARG A 402 16.86 10.92 13.17
CA ARG A 402 17.55 10.46 11.96
C ARG A 402 16.81 10.86 10.69
N MET A 403 15.47 10.73 10.68
CA MET A 403 14.63 11.16 9.55
C MET A 403 14.70 12.67 9.34
N ALA A 404 14.65 13.47 10.42
CA ALA A 404 14.78 14.93 10.34
C ALA A 404 16.11 15.33 9.69
N ARG A 405 17.25 14.75 10.14
CA ARG A 405 18.56 14.95 9.53
C ARG A 405 18.59 14.50 8.07
N ALA A 406 18.05 13.32 7.77
CA ALA A 406 18.07 12.79 6.41
C ALA A 406 17.27 13.66 5.44
N LEU A 407 16.08 14.16 5.83
CA LEU A 407 15.30 15.09 5.03
C LEU A 407 15.98 16.45 4.83
N GLU A 408 16.77 16.92 5.81
CA GLU A 408 17.53 18.15 5.66
C GLU A 408 18.65 18.02 4.62
N MET A 409 19.28 16.84 4.56
CA MET A 409 20.36 16.54 3.62
C MET A 409 19.87 16.05 2.25
N PHE A 410 18.56 15.80 2.07
CA PHE A 410 18.02 15.34 0.81
C PHE A 410 17.72 16.53 -0.11
N ILE A 411 18.59 16.76 -1.08
CA ILE A 411 18.50 17.88 -2.03
C ILE A 411 17.93 17.36 -3.35
N ILE A 412 16.78 17.88 -3.76
CA ILE A 412 16.17 17.65 -5.07
C ILE A 412 15.77 19.02 -5.62
N GLU A 413 16.36 19.40 -6.75
CA GLU A 413 16.09 20.69 -7.41
C GLU A 413 15.53 20.50 -8.81
N GLY A 414 14.89 21.53 -9.36
CA GLY A 414 14.24 21.53 -10.68
C GLY A 414 12.74 21.20 -10.61
N ILE A 415 12.30 20.58 -9.53
CA ILE A 415 10.87 20.23 -9.26
C ILE A 415 10.53 20.52 -7.81
N TYR A 416 9.23 20.66 -7.51
CA TYR A 416 8.75 20.68 -6.13
C TYR A 416 8.64 19.26 -5.58
N THR A 417 8.91 19.10 -4.28
CA THR A 417 8.78 17.82 -3.57
C THR A 417 8.06 17.97 -2.24
N THR A 418 7.60 16.84 -1.67
CA THR A 418 6.98 16.77 -0.34
C THR A 418 7.99 16.86 0.82
N ILE A 419 9.30 16.95 0.57
CA ILE A 419 10.34 17.07 1.63
C ILE A 419 10.03 18.18 2.64
N PRO A 420 9.63 19.42 2.25
CA PRO A 420 9.32 20.46 3.22
C PRO A 420 8.10 20.14 4.09
N LEU A 421 7.11 19.41 3.57
CA LEU A 421 5.96 18.94 4.33
C LEU A 421 6.39 17.94 5.41
N HIS A 422 7.18 16.94 5.04
CA HIS A 422 7.68 15.91 5.98
C HIS A 422 8.52 16.53 7.11
N ARG A 423 9.37 17.51 6.80
CA ARG A 423 10.14 18.24 7.83
C ARG A 423 9.20 18.93 8.85
N LYS A 424 8.12 19.54 8.39
CA LYS A 424 7.13 20.17 9.27
C LYS A 424 6.37 19.13 10.12
N ILE A 425 5.99 17.98 9.54
CA ILE A 425 5.31 16.89 10.25
C ILE A 425 6.21 16.34 11.37
N LEU A 426 7.48 16.07 11.09
CA LEU A 426 8.43 15.55 12.09
C LEU A 426 8.73 16.54 13.23
N ALA A 427 8.55 17.83 13.01
CA ALA A 427 8.69 18.85 14.03
C ALA A 427 7.42 19.07 14.87
N ASP A 428 6.28 18.52 14.43
CA ASP A 428 5.00 18.71 15.13
C ASP A 428 4.99 17.95 16.46
N PRO A 429 4.60 18.61 17.59
CA PRO A 429 4.58 17.99 18.91
C PRO A 429 3.62 16.79 19.02
N ASP A 430 2.46 16.82 18.33
CA ASP A 430 1.50 15.73 18.35
C ASP A 430 2.08 14.50 17.61
N PHE A 431 2.78 14.70 16.48
CA PHE A 431 3.50 13.64 15.79
C PHE A 431 4.60 13.05 16.68
N ARG A 432 5.43 13.90 17.29
CA ARG A 432 6.51 13.47 18.20
C ARG A 432 5.98 12.66 19.38
N ALA A 433 4.83 13.04 19.92
CA ALA A 433 4.15 12.35 21.01
C ALA A 433 3.38 11.09 20.58
N GLY A 434 3.38 10.72 19.27
CA GLY A 434 2.61 9.60 18.74
C GLY A 434 1.09 9.81 18.75
N LYS A 435 0.61 11.05 18.88
CA LYS A 435 -0.82 11.43 18.87
C LYS A 435 -1.29 11.63 17.42
N ILE A 436 -1.29 10.55 16.66
CA ILE A 436 -1.63 10.54 15.24
C ILE A 436 -2.88 9.70 14.99
N ASP A 437 -3.63 10.07 13.97
CA ASP A 437 -4.79 9.37 13.44
C ASP A 437 -5.00 9.75 11.97
N THR A 438 -5.96 9.14 11.28
CA THR A 438 -6.18 9.37 9.83
C THR A 438 -6.58 10.81 9.49
N THR A 439 -7.00 11.63 10.48
CA THR A 439 -7.35 13.05 10.29
C THR A 439 -6.20 14.00 10.65
N PHE A 440 -5.03 13.47 11.03
CA PHE A 440 -3.89 14.27 11.49
C PHE A 440 -3.49 15.35 10.47
N ILE A 441 -3.34 15.01 9.20
CA ILE A 441 -2.90 15.96 8.16
C ILE A 441 -3.90 17.10 7.97
N GLU A 442 -5.20 16.83 8.05
CA GLU A 442 -6.21 17.88 7.92
C GLU A 442 -6.09 18.91 9.06
N ARG A 443 -5.98 18.43 10.30
CA ARG A 443 -5.79 19.31 11.47
C ARG A 443 -4.44 20.04 11.42
N PHE A 444 -3.40 19.37 10.99
CA PHE A 444 -2.05 19.92 10.85
C PHE A 444 -2.02 21.08 9.83
N LEU A 445 -2.65 20.92 8.67
CA LEU A 445 -2.70 21.95 7.64
C LEU A 445 -3.52 23.18 8.10
N VAL A 446 -4.61 22.98 8.84
CA VAL A 446 -5.39 24.10 9.42
C VAL A 446 -4.57 24.89 10.45
N LYS A 447 -3.82 24.20 11.34
CA LYS A 447 -2.92 24.85 12.31
C LYS A 447 -1.83 25.66 11.61
N SER A 448 -1.19 25.07 10.58
CA SER A 448 -0.10 25.69 9.83
C SER A 448 -0.53 26.96 9.07
N ASN A 449 -1.77 27.02 8.62
CA ASN A 449 -2.31 28.21 7.94
C ASN A 449 -2.67 29.34 8.91
N LYS A 450 -3.12 29.00 10.13
CA LYS A 450 -3.42 30.03 11.17
C LYS A 450 -2.18 30.70 11.75
N GLY A 451 -1.01 30.06 11.68
CA GLY A 451 0.26 30.64 12.14
C GLY A 451 0.95 31.56 11.12
N LYS A 452 0.37 31.75 9.93
CA LYS A 452 0.89 32.66 8.87
C LYS A 452 0.22 34.05 8.88
N HIS A 453 -0.69 34.30 9.84
CA HIS A 453 -1.32 35.60 10.11
C HIS A 453 -0.89 36.07 11.50
#